data_07c06098f0df609d63c899febdfe3082
#
_entry.id   07c06098f0df609d63c899febdfe3082
#
_cell.length_a   1.000
_cell.length_b   1.000
_cell.length_c   1.000
_cell.angle_alpha   90.00
_cell.angle_beta   90.00
_cell.angle_gamma   90.00
#
_symmetry.space_group_name_H-M   'P 1'
#
loop_
_entity.id
_entity.type
_entity.pdbx_description
1 polymer ?
#
loop_
_entity_poly.entity_id
_entity_poly.type
_entity_poly.pdbx_seq_one_letter_code
_entity_poly.pdbx_strand_id
1 'polypeptide(L)'
;MTVGVVVENVSDLFSIPLLLQYNRAVISVEEVRHGGFLQAGEQEIAIVQKVDNEHGQALISATRQPNTAGASGTGTIMGIVIKGLAPGTGTLSIVQVSAKDSQQRPIQLVTSEASVQVAP
;
A
#
# COMPACT_ATOMS: atom_id res chain seq x y z
N MET A 1 14.70 0.34 4.63
CA MET A 1 13.97 1.56 4.21
C MET A 1 12.49 1.27 4.12
N THR A 2 11.67 2.21 4.53
CA THR A 2 10.21 2.06 4.48
C THR A 2 9.61 3.13 3.57
N VAL A 3 8.75 2.70 2.65
CA VAL A 3 8.01 3.62 1.76
C VAL A 3 6.57 3.62 2.21
N GLY A 4 6.03 4.81 2.51
CA GLY A 4 4.64 4.95 2.94
C GLY A 4 3.69 5.03 1.76
N VAL A 5 2.58 4.30 1.85
CA VAL A 5 1.45 4.45 0.92
C VAL A 5 0.45 5.38 1.58
N VAL A 6 0.25 6.55 0.99
CA VAL A 6 -0.55 7.63 1.57
C VAL A 6 -1.77 7.88 0.69
N VAL A 7 -2.93 8.08 1.32
CA VAL A 7 -4.14 8.56 0.64
C VAL A 7 -4.41 9.99 1.05
N GLU A 8 -4.99 10.77 0.13
CA GLU A 8 -5.33 12.16 0.39
C GLU A 8 -6.80 12.40 0.09
N ASN A 9 -7.46 13.11 1.00
CA ASN A 9 -8.84 13.60 0.84
C ASN A 9 -9.84 12.50 0.45
N VAL A 10 -9.70 11.31 1.08
CA VAL A 10 -10.64 10.23 0.84
C VAL A 10 -11.82 10.33 1.80
N SER A 11 -12.97 9.77 1.39
CA SER A 11 -14.17 9.69 2.22
C SER A 11 -14.57 8.24 2.37
N ASP A 12 -14.75 7.81 3.62
CA ASP A 12 -15.28 6.49 3.94
C ASP A 12 -14.46 5.33 3.33
N LEU A 13 -13.13 5.44 3.38
CA LEU A 13 -12.26 4.38 2.86
C LEU A 13 -12.34 3.16 3.78
N PHE A 14 -12.84 2.05 3.25
CA PHE A 14 -13.04 0.82 4.01
C PHE A 14 -12.02 -0.27 3.64
N SER A 15 -11.78 -0.48 2.35
CA SER A 15 -10.82 -1.47 1.89
C SER A 15 -10.05 -0.93 0.69
N ILE A 16 -8.79 -1.38 0.58
CA ILE A 16 -7.93 -0.97 -0.52
C ILE A 16 -7.02 -2.13 -0.94
N PRO A 17 -7.49 -3.01 -1.84
CA PRO A 17 -6.60 -3.94 -2.50
C PRO A 17 -5.78 -3.21 -3.57
N LEU A 18 -4.50 -3.50 -3.62
CA LEU A 18 -3.61 -2.90 -4.61
C LEU A 18 -2.55 -3.89 -5.07
N LEU A 19 -2.06 -3.67 -6.29
CA LEU A 19 -0.95 -4.43 -6.85
C LEU A 19 0.22 -3.48 -7.09
N LEU A 20 1.36 -3.80 -6.44
CA LEU A 20 2.60 -3.09 -6.64
C LEU A 20 3.46 -3.81 -7.67
N GLN A 21 4.16 -3.03 -8.49
CA GLN A 21 5.27 -3.53 -9.30
C GLN A 21 6.52 -2.73 -8.98
N TYR A 22 7.65 -3.41 -8.95
CA TYR A 22 8.93 -2.78 -8.62
C TYR A 22 10.07 -3.44 -9.38
N ASN A 23 11.21 -2.73 -9.42
CA ASN A 23 12.40 -3.24 -10.09
C ASN A 23 13.10 -4.27 -9.19
N ARG A 24 12.84 -5.53 -9.43
CA ARG A 24 13.37 -6.65 -8.64
C ARG A 24 14.88 -6.80 -8.70
N ALA A 25 15.53 -6.22 -9.69
CA ALA A 25 16.97 -6.26 -9.78
C ALA A 25 17.65 -5.33 -8.78
N VAL A 26 16.96 -4.32 -8.31
CA VAL A 26 17.48 -3.29 -7.40
C VAL A 26 16.93 -3.41 -6.00
N ILE A 27 15.65 -3.75 -5.86
CA ILE A 27 14.99 -3.79 -4.55
C ILE A 27 14.12 -5.04 -4.40
N SER A 28 13.89 -5.42 -3.14
CA SER A 28 12.89 -6.43 -2.79
C SER A 28 12.00 -5.90 -1.69
N VAL A 29 10.78 -6.44 -1.61
CA VAL A 29 9.84 -6.13 -0.53
C VAL A 29 10.03 -7.16 0.57
N GLU A 30 10.32 -6.70 1.79
CA GLU A 30 10.53 -7.57 2.95
C GLU A 30 9.26 -7.77 3.76
N GLU A 31 8.53 -6.69 4.04
CA GLU A 31 7.28 -6.78 4.78
C GLU A 31 6.39 -5.58 4.49
N VAL A 32 5.13 -5.68 4.89
CA VAL A 32 4.16 -4.60 4.83
C VAL A 32 3.63 -4.36 6.23
N ARG A 33 3.66 -3.11 6.68
CA ARG A 33 3.23 -2.71 8.02
C ARG A 33 2.01 -1.81 7.94
N HIS A 34 1.25 -1.79 9.04
CA HIS A 34 0.14 -0.85 9.18
C HIS A 34 0.63 0.58 9.16
N GLY A 35 -0.10 1.45 8.46
CA GLY A 35 0.21 2.87 8.43
C GLY A 35 -0.56 3.69 9.46
N GLY A 36 -1.63 3.14 10.02
CA GLY A 36 -2.43 3.79 11.05
C GLY A 36 -3.70 4.47 10.53
N PHE A 37 -3.77 4.87 9.27
CA PHE A 37 -4.93 5.60 8.76
C PHE A 37 -6.22 4.78 8.86
N LEU A 38 -6.19 3.51 8.41
CA LEU A 38 -7.37 2.65 8.47
C LEU A 38 -7.67 2.15 9.88
N GLN A 39 -6.77 2.39 10.84
CA GLN A 39 -6.98 2.06 12.25
C GLN A 39 -7.62 3.21 13.03
N ALA A 40 -8.08 4.25 12.37
CA ALA A 40 -8.75 5.37 13.03
C ALA A 40 -9.92 4.86 13.87
N GLY A 41 -10.07 5.38 15.10
CA GLY A 41 -11.07 4.89 16.04
C GLY A 41 -10.70 3.58 16.71
N GLU A 42 -9.40 3.24 16.73
CA GLU A 42 -8.87 2.02 17.36
C GLU A 42 -9.40 0.73 16.70
N GLN A 43 -9.69 0.80 15.40
CA GLN A 43 -10.13 -0.36 14.65
C GLN A 43 -8.94 -1.25 14.29
N GLU A 44 -9.13 -2.56 14.40
CA GLU A 44 -8.18 -3.50 13.82
C GLU A 44 -8.42 -3.59 12.32
N ILE A 45 -7.33 -3.75 11.57
CA ILE A 45 -7.43 -3.98 10.13
C ILE A 45 -6.79 -5.30 9.77
N ALA A 46 -7.37 -5.94 8.75
CA ALA A 46 -6.79 -7.15 8.16
C ALA A 46 -5.91 -6.74 7.00
N ILE A 47 -4.62 -7.07 7.07
CA ILE A 47 -3.72 -6.91 5.94
C ILE A 47 -3.39 -8.29 5.40
N VAL A 48 -3.70 -8.49 4.12
CA VAL A 48 -3.33 -9.69 3.39
C VAL A 48 -2.27 -9.28 2.38
N GLN A 49 -1.14 -10.00 2.38
CA GLN A 49 -0.05 -9.69 1.46
C GLN A 49 0.45 -10.96 0.79
N LYS A 50 0.72 -10.84 -0.49
CA LYS A 50 1.38 -11.88 -1.26
C LYS A 50 2.51 -11.23 -2.04
N VAL A 51 3.72 -11.39 -1.54
CA VAL A 51 4.91 -10.78 -2.13
C VAL A 51 5.57 -11.79 -3.05
N ASP A 52 5.81 -11.38 -4.29
CA ASP A 52 6.49 -12.20 -5.30
C ASP A 52 7.73 -11.46 -5.78
N ASN A 53 8.84 -11.63 -5.06
CA ASN A 53 10.09 -10.95 -5.41
C ASN A 53 10.74 -11.52 -6.67
N GLU A 54 10.36 -12.71 -7.09
CA GLU A 54 10.87 -13.27 -8.35
C GLU A 54 10.33 -12.55 -9.58
N HIS A 55 9.11 -12.01 -9.47
CA HIS A 55 8.47 -11.28 -10.55
C HIS A 55 8.38 -9.77 -10.30
N GLY A 56 8.87 -9.31 -9.14
CA GLY A 56 8.82 -7.88 -8.80
C GLY A 56 7.41 -7.37 -8.59
N GLN A 57 6.57 -8.14 -7.92
CA GLN A 57 5.17 -7.80 -7.66
C GLN A 57 4.78 -8.09 -6.21
N ALA A 58 3.86 -7.29 -5.69
CA ALA A 58 3.28 -7.53 -4.38
C ALA A 58 1.80 -7.19 -4.43
N LEU A 59 0.96 -8.18 -4.11
CA LEU A 59 -0.47 -7.98 -3.99
C LEU A 59 -0.79 -7.75 -2.51
N ILE A 60 -1.35 -6.60 -2.20
CA ILE A 60 -1.60 -6.18 -0.82
C ILE A 60 -3.04 -5.70 -0.70
N SER A 61 -3.71 -6.15 0.36
CA SER A 61 -5.08 -5.73 0.65
C SER A 61 -5.18 -5.34 2.11
N ALA A 62 -5.73 -4.17 2.39
CA ALA A 62 -6.00 -3.70 3.74
C ALA A 62 -7.50 -3.44 3.88
N THR A 63 -8.13 -3.99 4.91
CA THR A 63 -9.58 -3.94 5.12
C THR A 63 -9.89 -3.68 6.58
N ARG A 64 -10.83 -2.76 6.85
CA ARG A 64 -11.34 -2.51 8.21
C ARG A 64 -12.29 -3.63 8.62
N GLN A 65 -12.61 -3.67 9.92
CA GLN A 65 -13.56 -4.66 10.47
C GLN A 65 -14.93 -4.53 9.81
N PRO A 66 -15.64 -5.66 9.58
CA PRO A 66 -17.00 -5.61 9.05
C PRO A 66 -17.93 -4.77 9.94
N ASN A 67 -18.92 -4.12 9.31
CA ASN A 67 -19.93 -3.33 9.98
C ASN A 67 -19.40 -2.08 10.68
N THR A 68 -18.24 -1.58 10.24
CA THR A 68 -17.70 -0.30 10.71
C THR A 68 -17.72 0.73 9.58
N ALA A 69 -17.71 2.00 9.96
CA ALA A 69 -17.55 3.07 8.96
C ALA A 69 -16.12 3.07 8.43
N GLY A 70 -15.95 3.62 7.23
CA GLY A 70 -14.62 3.82 6.64
C GLY A 70 -13.88 4.99 7.26
N ALA A 71 -12.61 5.13 6.93
CA ALA A 71 -11.78 6.25 7.36
C ALA A 71 -11.82 7.38 6.34
N SER A 72 -11.84 8.62 6.81
CA SER A 72 -11.89 9.80 5.94
C SER A 72 -10.74 10.74 6.26
N GLY A 73 -10.24 11.42 5.23
CA GLY A 73 -9.18 12.40 5.36
C GLY A 73 -7.92 12.01 4.62
N THR A 74 -6.77 12.33 5.19
CA THR A 74 -5.45 12.11 4.61
C THR A 74 -4.59 11.35 5.61
N GLY A 75 -3.88 10.34 5.16
CA GLY A 75 -2.97 9.62 6.05
C GLY A 75 -2.28 8.44 5.37
N THR A 76 -1.41 7.80 6.13
CA THR A 76 -0.67 6.63 5.65
C THR A 76 -1.47 5.35 5.86
N ILE A 77 -1.71 4.61 4.79
CA ILE A 77 -2.43 3.35 4.85
C ILE A 77 -1.51 2.23 5.31
N MET A 78 -0.32 2.17 4.71
CA MET A 78 0.64 1.10 4.98
C MET A 78 2.06 1.59 4.76
N GLY A 79 3.01 0.94 5.40
CA GLY A 79 4.43 1.13 5.15
C GLY A 79 5.00 -0.13 4.52
N ILE A 80 5.70 0.03 3.40
CA ILE A 80 6.31 -1.08 2.69
C ILE A 80 7.80 -1.06 3.00
N VAL A 81 8.27 -2.10 3.70
CA VAL A 81 9.69 -2.24 4.05
C VAL A 81 10.40 -2.87 2.87
N ILE A 82 11.37 -2.17 2.33
CA ILE A 82 12.13 -2.61 1.18
C ILE A 82 13.61 -2.76 1.52
N LYS A 83 14.26 -3.68 0.82
CA LYS A 83 15.68 -3.93 0.93
C LYS A 83 16.37 -3.63 -0.39
N GLY A 84 17.48 -2.89 -0.34
CA GLY A 84 18.32 -2.66 -1.51
C GLY A 84 19.13 -3.91 -1.83
N LEU A 85 19.09 -4.34 -3.08
CA LEU A 85 19.81 -5.54 -3.57
C LEU A 85 21.04 -5.18 -4.39
N ALA A 86 20.99 -4.08 -5.13
CA ALA A 86 22.06 -3.64 -6.00
C ALA A 86 22.01 -2.12 -6.16
N PRO A 87 23.15 -1.48 -6.45
CA PRO A 87 23.14 -0.03 -6.70
C PRO A 87 22.27 0.32 -7.89
N GLY A 88 21.56 1.42 -7.82
CA GLY A 88 20.72 1.90 -8.91
C GLY A 88 19.44 2.53 -8.40
N THR A 89 18.52 2.75 -9.33
CA THR A 89 17.20 3.29 -9.03
C THR A 89 16.16 2.20 -9.13
N GLY A 90 15.47 1.94 -8.02
CA GLY A 90 14.32 1.06 -8.00
C GLY A 90 13.04 1.86 -8.04
N THR A 91 12.14 1.52 -8.94
CA THR A 91 10.84 2.18 -9.08
C THR A 91 9.76 1.31 -8.46
N LEU A 92 8.88 1.93 -7.66
CA LEU A 92 7.69 1.30 -7.11
C LEU A 92 6.48 1.94 -7.76
N SER A 93 5.63 1.13 -8.37
CA SER A 93 4.41 1.60 -9.01
C SER A 93 3.20 0.84 -8.50
N ILE A 94 2.12 1.56 -8.23
CA ILE A 94 0.82 0.94 -7.98
C ILE A 94 0.14 0.80 -9.33
N VAL A 95 0.06 -0.44 -9.86
CA VAL A 95 -0.47 -0.68 -11.21
C VAL A 95 -1.95 -1.00 -11.21
N GLN A 96 -2.48 -1.44 -10.07
CA GLN A 96 -3.92 -1.64 -9.88
C GLN A 96 -4.28 -1.26 -8.45
N VAL A 97 -5.39 -0.55 -8.30
CA VAL A 97 -5.96 -0.24 -6.99
C VAL A 97 -7.48 -0.25 -7.13
N SER A 98 -8.15 -0.91 -6.18
CA SER A 98 -9.61 -1.00 -6.16
C SER A 98 -10.11 -0.64 -4.76
N ALA A 99 -9.99 0.64 -4.42
CA ALA A 99 -10.47 1.12 -3.13
C ALA A 99 -12.00 1.10 -3.08
N LYS A 100 -12.55 0.74 -1.92
CA LYS A 100 -13.99 0.68 -1.71
C LYS A 100 -14.36 1.35 -0.40
N ASP A 101 -15.57 1.92 -0.36
CA ASP A 101 -16.14 2.50 0.86
C ASP A 101 -16.82 1.43 1.72
N SER A 102 -17.42 1.85 2.85
CA SER A 102 -18.09 0.93 3.78
C SER A 102 -19.34 0.28 3.19
N GLN A 103 -19.85 0.78 2.09
CA GLN A 103 -20.98 0.20 1.35
C GLN A 103 -20.53 -0.55 0.10
N GLN A 104 -19.21 -0.80 -0.02
CA GLN A 104 -18.58 -1.50 -1.13
C GLN A 104 -18.70 -0.80 -2.48
N ARG A 105 -18.90 0.51 -2.47
CA ARG A 105 -18.88 1.31 -3.67
C ARG A 105 -17.43 1.68 -4.01
N PRO A 106 -17.07 1.70 -5.30
CA PRO A 106 -15.69 2.03 -5.68
C PRO A 106 -15.34 3.49 -5.38
N ILE A 107 -14.12 3.69 -4.90
CA ILE A 107 -13.53 5.02 -4.70
C ILE A 107 -12.47 5.20 -5.77
N GLN A 108 -12.55 6.28 -6.54
CA GLN A 108 -11.55 6.55 -7.56
C GLN A 108 -10.32 7.20 -6.93
N LEU A 109 -9.16 6.64 -7.25
CA LEU A 109 -7.88 7.15 -6.78
C LEU A 109 -6.93 7.33 -7.96
N VAL A 110 -6.13 8.39 -7.89
CA VAL A 110 -5.04 8.63 -8.82
C VAL A 110 -3.76 8.13 -8.16
N THR A 111 -3.01 7.28 -8.87
CA THR A 111 -1.77 6.70 -8.34
C THR A 111 -0.55 7.41 -8.89
N SER A 112 0.53 7.37 -8.12
CA SER A 112 1.82 7.89 -8.55
C SER A 112 2.91 6.88 -8.24
N GLU A 113 4.05 7.02 -8.95
CA GLU A 113 5.21 6.17 -8.72
C GLU A 113 6.10 6.74 -7.63
N ALA A 114 6.81 5.86 -6.93
CA ALA A 114 7.89 6.22 -6.03
C ALA A 114 9.20 5.65 -6.56
N SER A 115 10.27 6.42 -6.42
CA SER A 115 11.61 5.99 -6.80
C SER A 115 12.47 5.84 -5.57
N VAL A 116 13.24 4.78 -5.51
CA VAL A 116 14.17 4.49 -4.43
C VAL A 116 15.56 4.37 -5.02
N GLN A 117 16.51 5.14 -4.50
CA GLN A 117 17.89 5.04 -4.92
C GLN A 117 18.67 4.18 -3.92
N VAL A 118 19.35 3.17 -4.43
CA VAL A 118 20.22 2.31 -3.65
C VAL A 118 21.65 2.72 -3.93
N ALA A 119 22.36 3.10 -2.86
CA ALA A 119 23.75 3.53 -2.97
C ALA A 119 24.68 2.35 -3.30
N PRO A 120 25.75 2.59 -4.04
CA PRO A 120 26.75 1.56 -4.31
C PRO A 120 27.50 1.12 -3.05
#